data_a985c96cc4aa27d0ba9cd858106332c5
#
_entry.id   a985c96cc4aa27d0ba9cd858106332c5
#
_cell.length_a   1.000
_cell.length_b   1.000
_cell.length_c   1.000
_cell.angle_alpha   90.00
_cell.angle_beta   90.00
_cell.angle_gamma   90.00
#
_symmetry.space_group_name_H-M   'P 1'
#
loop_
_entity.id
_entity.type
_entity.pdbx_description
1 polymer ?
#
loop_
_entity_poly.entity_id
_entity_poly.type
_entity_poly.pdbx_seq_one_letter_code
_entity_poly.pdbx_strand_id
1 'polypeptide(L)'
;SKDAVVGSSPVTDTDPAAKAVVVSANRIMTDYELNEEKADDVYKDRRLCIKGKIGKISVLGDDPFVEMSADGYCLRNVKFTLDKSRVDVLDSLQVGDIKVIEGTVVGYTLFKVSVTDPVLY
;
A
#
# COMPACT_ATOMS: atom_id res chain seq x y z
N SER A 1 6.35 1.56 21.25
CA SER A 1 6.55 1.43 21.11
C SER A 1 6.52 1.39 21.13
N LYS A 2 6.46 1.34 21.07
CA LYS A 2 6.52 1.07 20.99
C LYS A 2 6.57 1.25 20.32
N ASP A 3 6.73 1.22 19.78
CA ASP A 3 6.84 1.15 18.89
C ASP A 3 6.75 1.10 18.42
N ALA A 4 6.72 1.21 18.36
CA ALA A 4 6.77 0.97 17.75
C ALA A 4 6.70 0.61 17.52
N VAL A 5 6.69 0.48 17.44
CA VAL A 5 6.69 -0.11 17.24
C VAL A 5 6.59 -0.48 17.06
N VAL A 6 6.59 -0.43 16.83
CA VAL A 6 6.56 -0.96 16.63
C VAL A 6 6.59 -1.36 16.27
N GLY A 7 6.73 -1.44 16.00
CA GLY A 7 6.77 -1.93 15.65
C GLY A 7 6.42 -2.59 15.37
N SER A 8 6.56 -2.68 15.28
CA SER A 8 6.16 -3.59 15.14
C SER A 8 5.23 -4.28 15.21
N SER A 9 5.01 -4.82 15.33
CA SER A 9 4.05 -5.67 15.38
C SER A 9 2.65 -5.29 15.61
N PRO A 10 2.28 -4.23 15.67
CA PRO A 10 0.93 -3.81 15.87
C PRO A 10 -0.08 -4.33 14.89
N VAL A 11 0.38 -4.84 13.81
CA VAL A 11 -0.48 -5.47 12.83
C VAL A 11 -1.16 -6.70 13.38
N THR A 12 -0.77 -7.12 14.55
CA THR A 12 -1.36 -8.30 15.16
C THR A 12 -2.69 -8.05 15.82
N ASP A 13 -3.16 -6.84 15.80
CA ASP A 13 -4.44 -6.54 16.40
C ASP A 13 -5.56 -7.32 15.72
N THR A 14 -6.28 -8.10 16.49
CA THR A 14 -7.37 -8.93 15.97
C THR A 14 -8.74 -8.41 16.35
N ASP A 15 -8.82 -7.28 17.01
CA ASP A 15 -10.09 -6.68 17.38
C ASP A 15 -10.82 -6.25 16.09
N PRO A 16 -12.00 -6.83 15.79
CA PRO A 16 -12.72 -6.47 14.57
C PRO A 16 -13.18 -5.02 14.54
N ALA A 17 -13.22 -4.36 15.68
CA ALA A 17 -13.58 -2.96 15.73
C ALA A 17 -12.37 -2.05 15.57
N ALA A 18 -11.18 -2.59 15.57
CA ALA A 18 -9.97 -1.79 15.45
C ALA A 18 -9.84 -1.27 14.03
N LYS A 19 -9.29 -0.07 13.90
CA LYS A 19 -8.98 0.49 12.60
C LYS A 19 -7.76 -0.22 12.03
N ALA A 20 -7.70 -0.28 10.69
CA ALA A 20 -6.53 -0.83 10.03
C ALA A 20 -5.29 -0.04 10.43
N VAL A 21 -4.18 -0.74 10.59
CA VAL A 21 -2.91 -0.12 10.93
C VAL A 21 -2.43 0.70 9.75
N VAL A 22 -1.91 1.89 10.02
CA VAL A 22 -1.33 2.75 8.99
C VAL A 22 0.17 2.47 8.92
N VAL A 23 0.64 2.17 7.71
CA VAL A 23 2.06 1.95 7.46
C VAL A 23 2.48 2.83 6.28
N SER A 24 3.69 3.36 6.31
CA SER A 24 4.16 4.17 5.19
C SER A 24 4.55 3.29 4.01
N ALA A 25 4.42 3.83 2.80
CA ALA A 25 4.87 3.12 1.60
C ALA A 25 6.36 2.78 1.70
N ASN A 26 7.17 3.67 2.25
CA ASN A 26 8.59 3.40 2.42
C ASN A 26 8.83 2.25 3.40
N ARG A 27 8.08 2.18 4.49
CA ARG A 27 8.25 1.12 5.49
C ARG A 27 7.92 -0.25 4.93
N ILE A 28 6.78 -0.39 4.24
CA ILE A 28 6.41 -1.69 3.71
C ILE A 28 7.39 -2.14 2.61
N MET A 29 7.84 -1.21 1.77
CA MET A 29 8.84 -1.52 0.76
C MET A 29 10.17 -1.95 1.38
N THR A 30 10.62 -1.24 2.40
CA THR A 30 11.88 -1.57 3.08
C THR A 30 11.80 -2.95 3.72
N ASP A 31 10.69 -3.27 4.36
CA ASP A 31 10.52 -4.58 4.99
C ASP A 31 10.59 -5.71 3.96
N TYR A 32 9.96 -5.53 2.79
CA TYR A 32 10.03 -6.54 1.74
C TYR A 32 11.44 -6.66 1.15
N GLU A 33 12.14 -5.55 1.02
CA GLU A 33 13.50 -5.58 0.48
C GLU A 33 14.49 -6.25 1.44
N LEU A 34 14.26 -6.11 2.74
CA LEU A 34 15.13 -6.73 3.72
C LEU A 34 14.91 -8.23 3.84
N ASN A 35 13.67 -8.66 3.78
CA ASN A 35 13.33 -10.09 3.90
C ASN A 35 11.90 -10.30 3.42
N GLU A 36 11.77 -10.73 2.17
CA GLU A 36 10.47 -10.89 1.54
C GLU A 36 9.58 -11.91 2.27
N GLU A 37 10.15 -13.03 2.68
CA GLU A 37 9.39 -14.06 3.36
C GLU A 37 8.83 -13.58 4.70
N LYS A 38 9.66 -12.87 5.46
CA LYS A 38 9.23 -12.33 6.73
C LYS A 38 8.20 -11.22 6.57
N ALA A 39 8.37 -10.39 5.54
CA ALA A 39 7.41 -9.35 5.24
C ALA A 39 6.06 -9.93 4.83
N ASP A 40 6.05 -11.02 4.06
CA ASP A 40 4.81 -11.71 3.73
C ASP A 40 4.09 -12.18 4.99
N ASP A 41 4.82 -12.68 5.97
CA ASP A 41 4.21 -13.12 7.23
C ASP A 41 3.51 -11.99 7.96
N VAL A 42 4.01 -10.77 7.79
CA VAL A 42 3.45 -9.60 8.47
C VAL A 42 2.32 -8.97 7.65
N TYR A 43 2.47 -8.90 6.35
CA TYR A 43 1.60 -8.06 5.51
C TYR A 43 0.67 -8.80 4.56
N LYS A 44 1.09 -9.95 4.03
CA LYS A 44 0.36 -10.62 2.97
C LYS A 44 -1.05 -11.02 3.41
N ASP A 45 -2.01 -10.80 2.52
CA ASP A 45 -3.43 -11.12 2.75
C ASP A 45 -4.08 -10.29 3.86
N ARG A 46 -3.44 -9.23 4.31
CA ARG A 46 -4.00 -8.35 5.33
C ARG A 46 -4.40 -7.03 4.72
N ARG A 47 -5.44 -6.43 5.29
CA ARG A 47 -5.84 -5.09 4.90
C ARG A 47 -5.09 -4.08 5.76
N LEU A 48 -4.45 -3.15 5.09
CA LEU A 48 -3.64 -2.11 5.74
C LEU A 48 -4.01 -0.76 5.14
N CYS A 49 -3.83 0.29 5.92
CA CYS A 49 -3.84 1.65 5.41
C CYS A 49 -2.40 2.03 5.10
N ILE A 50 -2.13 2.38 3.85
CA ILE A 50 -0.77 2.70 3.41
C ILE A 50 -0.72 4.18 3.05
N LYS A 51 0.21 4.89 3.67
CA LYS A 51 0.37 6.32 3.47
C LYS A 51 1.61 6.58 2.63
N GLY A 52 1.45 7.40 1.61
CA GLY A 52 2.57 7.75 0.77
C GLY A 52 2.22 8.80 -0.25
N LYS A 53 3.21 9.13 -1.06
CA LYS A 53 3.07 10.14 -2.10
C LYS A 53 2.68 9.49 -3.40
N ILE A 54 1.62 10.00 -4.02
CA ILE A 54 1.16 9.48 -5.32
C ILE A 54 2.21 9.80 -6.37
N GLY A 55 2.72 8.77 -7.03
CA GLY A 55 3.75 8.91 -8.06
C GLY A 55 3.27 8.63 -9.46
N LYS A 56 2.23 7.82 -9.62
CA LYS A 56 1.72 7.48 -10.94
C LYS A 56 0.25 7.08 -10.85
N ILE A 57 -0.52 7.52 -11.83
CA ILE A 57 -1.94 7.16 -11.95
C ILE A 57 -2.18 6.71 -13.37
N SER A 58 -2.77 5.52 -13.55
CA SER A 58 -3.12 5.00 -14.87
C SER A 58 -4.61 4.69 -14.89
N VAL A 59 -5.33 5.35 -15.77
CA VAL A 59 -6.79 5.16 -15.91
C VAL A 59 -7.15 4.39 -17.16
N LEU A 60 -6.17 4.10 -18.02
CA LEU A 60 -6.41 3.41 -19.29
C LEU A 60 -6.19 1.92 -19.12
N GLY A 61 -6.86 1.14 -19.99
CA GLY A 61 -6.69 -0.30 -20.00
C GLY A 61 -7.65 -1.02 -19.06
N ASP A 62 -7.42 -2.32 -18.92
CA ASP A 62 -8.31 -3.18 -18.14
C ASP A 62 -7.98 -3.18 -16.65
N ASP A 63 -6.78 -2.75 -16.31
CA ASP A 63 -6.29 -2.79 -14.93
C ASP A 63 -5.81 -1.40 -14.51
N PRO A 64 -6.73 -0.47 -14.25
CA PRO A 64 -6.35 0.86 -13.77
C PRO A 64 -5.65 0.73 -12.43
N PHE A 65 -4.70 1.62 -12.17
CA PHE A 65 -3.93 1.54 -10.94
C PHE A 65 -3.42 2.90 -10.51
N VAL A 66 -3.02 2.97 -9.24
CA VAL A 66 -2.29 4.11 -8.70
C VAL A 66 -1.07 3.56 -7.98
N GLU A 67 0.06 4.25 -8.11
CA GLU A 67 1.29 3.87 -7.42
C GLU A 67 1.71 4.96 -6.46
N MET A 68 2.11 4.54 -5.24
CA MET A 68 2.75 5.42 -4.29
C MET A 68 4.25 5.22 -4.38
N SER A 69 4.99 6.31 -4.47
CA SER A 69 6.45 6.26 -4.42
C SER A 69 6.90 6.07 -2.98
N ALA A 70 7.80 5.13 -2.76
CA ALA A 70 8.32 4.87 -1.43
C ALA A 70 9.38 5.91 -1.00
N ASP A 71 10.10 6.45 -1.96
CA ASP A 71 11.24 7.31 -1.68
C ASP A 71 11.35 8.53 -2.60
N GLY A 72 10.33 8.78 -3.38
CA GLY A 72 10.35 9.89 -4.34
C GLY A 72 10.91 9.51 -5.71
N TYR A 73 11.38 8.29 -5.89
CA TYR A 73 11.86 7.79 -7.18
C TYR A 73 10.86 6.81 -7.78
N CYS A 74 11.00 6.53 -9.05
CA CYS A 74 10.03 5.70 -9.78
C CYS A 74 10.24 4.21 -9.61
N LEU A 75 11.26 3.78 -8.90
CA LEU A 75 11.66 2.36 -8.89
C LEU A 75 11.12 1.55 -7.74
N ARG A 76 10.70 2.19 -6.66
CA ARG A 76 10.22 1.49 -5.46
C ARG A 76 8.82 1.99 -5.16
N ASN A 77 7.82 1.22 -5.56
CA ASN A 77 6.44 1.70 -5.50
C ASN A 77 5.51 0.67 -4.88
N VAL A 78 4.47 1.17 -4.22
CA VAL A 78 3.32 0.35 -3.82
C VAL A 78 2.24 0.56 -4.88
N LYS A 79 1.82 -0.52 -5.52
CA LYS A 79 0.86 -0.47 -6.63
C LYS A 79 -0.52 -0.94 -6.15
N PHE A 80 -1.50 -0.06 -6.28
CA PHE A 80 -2.88 -0.36 -5.93
C PHE A 80 -3.67 -0.54 -7.22
N THR A 81 -4.13 -1.76 -7.47
CA THR A 81 -4.87 -2.08 -8.68
C THR A 81 -6.37 -2.04 -8.40
N LEU A 82 -7.11 -1.34 -9.26
CA LEU A 82 -8.55 -1.22 -9.14
C LEU A 82 -9.26 -2.06 -10.18
N ASP A 83 -10.50 -2.43 -9.88
CA ASP A 83 -11.36 -2.96 -10.91
C ASP A 83 -11.72 -1.83 -11.88
N LYS A 84 -11.85 -2.18 -13.16
CA LYS A 84 -12.14 -1.21 -14.20
C LYS A 84 -13.43 -0.42 -13.93
N SER A 85 -14.39 -1.03 -13.26
CA SER A 85 -15.64 -0.36 -12.91
C SER A 85 -15.46 0.76 -11.89
N ARG A 86 -14.30 0.85 -11.24
CA ARG A 86 -14.03 1.83 -10.21
C ARG A 86 -12.98 2.85 -10.62
N VAL A 87 -12.69 2.94 -11.90
CA VAL A 87 -11.64 3.84 -12.40
C VAL A 87 -11.89 5.31 -12.05
N ASP A 88 -13.15 5.69 -11.91
CA ASP A 88 -13.53 7.07 -11.62
C ASP A 88 -13.06 7.54 -10.23
N VAL A 89 -12.81 6.65 -9.30
CA VAL A 89 -12.29 7.07 -7.98
C VAL A 89 -10.90 7.69 -8.10
N LEU A 90 -10.20 7.44 -9.20
CA LEU A 90 -8.88 8.00 -9.42
C LEU A 90 -8.93 9.48 -9.84
N ASP A 91 -10.09 9.97 -10.23
CA ASP A 91 -10.24 11.35 -10.71
C ASP A 91 -9.90 12.38 -9.62
N SER A 92 -10.06 12.01 -8.36
CA SER A 92 -9.78 12.89 -7.24
C SER A 92 -8.30 12.95 -6.85
N LEU A 93 -7.47 12.11 -7.45
CA LEU A 93 -6.07 12.01 -7.10
C LEU A 93 -5.20 12.80 -8.07
N GLN A 94 -4.09 13.32 -7.55
CA GLN A 94 -3.08 13.99 -8.36
C GLN A 94 -1.70 13.48 -7.97
N VAL A 95 -0.83 13.34 -8.95
CA VAL A 95 0.57 13.00 -8.71
C VAL A 95 1.16 14.08 -7.80
N GLY A 96 1.86 13.65 -6.76
CA GLY A 96 2.43 14.54 -5.76
C GLY A 96 1.63 14.64 -4.48
N ASP A 97 0.36 14.22 -4.49
CA ASP A 97 -0.45 14.22 -3.27
C ASP A 97 0.04 13.20 -2.27
N ILE A 98 -0.07 13.53 -0.99
CA ILE A 98 0.13 12.56 0.09
C ILE A 98 -1.24 12.00 0.45
N LYS A 99 -1.40 10.70 0.33
CA LYS A 99 -2.69 10.05 0.55
C LYS A 99 -2.55 8.80 1.39
N VAL A 100 -3.67 8.38 1.97
CA VAL A 100 -3.78 7.09 2.66
C VAL A 100 -4.75 6.24 1.85
N ILE A 101 -4.30 5.06 1.45
CA ILE A 101 -5.13 4.11 0.69
C ILE A 101 -5.12 2.80 1.45
N GLU A 102 -6.31 2.31 1.75
CA GLU A 102 -6.48 1.01 2.40
C GLU A 102 -6.60 -0.07 1.33
N GLY A 103 -5.97 -1.22 1.56
CA GLY A 103 -6.11 -2.33 0.64
C GLY A 103 -5.52 -3.61 1.20
N THR A 104 -5.72 -4.70 0.46
CA THR A 104 -5.22 -6.02 0.83
C THR A 104 -3.89 -6.26 0.12
N VAL A 105 -2.85 -6.55 0.89
CA VAL A 105 -1.52 -6.80 0.34
C VAL A 105 -1.48 -8.17 -0.33
N VAL A 106 -1.02 -8.20 -1.57
CA VAL A 106 -0.86 -9.45 -2.34
C VAL A 106 0.55 -9.99 -2.19
N GLY A 107 1.55 -9.12 -2.26
CA GLY A 107 2.94 -9.54 -2.17
C GLY A 107 3.87 -8.57 -2.86
N TYR A 108 5.09 -9.02 -3.12
CA TYR A 108 6.16 -8.19 -3.66
C TYR A 108 6.70 -8.84 -4.92
N THR A 109 6.77 -8.08 -6.00
CA THR A 109 7.30 -8.56 -7.27
C THR A 109 7.87 -7.38 -8.06
N LEU A 110 9.06 -7.55 -8.61
CA LEU A 110 9.67 -6.56 -9.52
C LEU A 110 9.72 -5.16 -8.89
N PHE A 111 10.19 -5.10 -7.66
CA PHE A 111 10.37 -3.85 -6.92
C PHE A 111 9.07 -3.14 -6.55
N LYS A 112 7.95 -3.87 -6.55
CA LYS A 112 6.66 -3.31 -6.20
C LYS A 112 5.93 -4.19 -5.22
N VAL A 113 5.30 -3.56 -4.23
CA VAL A 113 4.33 -4.23 -3.39
C VAL A 113 2.97 -4.06 -4.06
N SER A 114 2.28 -5.17 -4.30
CA SER A 114 0.97 -5.17 -4.96
C SER A 114 -0.14 -5.20 -3.93
N VAL A 115 -1.14 -4.34 -4.12
CA VAL A 115 -2.28 -4.21 -3.21
C VAL A 115 -3.56 -4.23 -4.04
N THR A 116 -4.57 -4.96 -3.57
CA THR A 116 -5.86 -5.09 -4.26
C THR A 116 -6.99 -4.53 -3.42
N ASP A 117 -8.14 -4.32 -4.06
CA ASP A 117 -9.36 -3.81 -3.44
C ASP A 117 -9.12 -2.53 -2.65
N PRO A 118 -8.49 -1.51 -3.27
CA PRO A 118 -8.18 -0.29 -2.57
C PRO A 118 -9.41 0.55 -2.25
N VAL A 119 -9.38 1.17 -1.08
CA VAL A 119 -10.35 2.18 -0.67
C VAL A 119 -9.56 3.45 -0.41
N LEU A 120 -9.93 4.53 -1.10
CA LEU A 120 -9.23 5.80 -1.02
C LEU A 120 -9.85 6.68 0.06
N TYR A 121 -9.01 7.33 0.85
CA TYR A 121 -9.45 8.24 1.90
C TYR A 121 -8.97 9.67 1.66
#